data_eb60800fbe1184d14b6bfc75ca0ed154
#
_entry.id   eb60800fbe1184d14b6bfc75ca0ed154
#
_cell.length_a   1.000
_cell.length_b   1.000
_cell.length_c   1.000
_cell.angle_alpha   90.00
_cell.angle_beta   90.00
_cell.angle_gamma   90.00
#
_symmetry.space_group_name_H-M   'P 1'
#
loop_
_entity.id
_entity.type
_entity.pdbx_description
1 polymer ?
#
loop_
_entity_poly.entity_id
_entity_poly.type
_entity_poly.pdbx_seq_one_letter_code
_entity_poly.pdbx_strand_id
1 'polypeptide(L)'
;MLQKDMNVLFSHKSDEWSTPQHIFDKLNQKYNFTLDPASDGVNNKCAKHYTIQTNGLGHSWHGETVFINPPYSKTYDWVSKAYHEVSSGNTTVVMLLPARTDTKWFHEFCTDPILVKSVTFIKGRLKFGGQKNSAPFPSMIVEFCHPKKPPALPIMLTMSNK
;
A
#
# COMPACT_ATOMS: atom_id res chain seq x y z
N MET A 1 -4.54 -10.64 -35.03
CA MET A 1 -3.28 -10.51 -34.26
C MET A 1 -3.39 -9.53 -33.11
N LEU A 2 -4.11 -8.43 -33.24
CA LEU A 2 -4.27 -7.39 -32.21
C LEU A 2 -5.12 -7.80 -30.97
N GLN A 3 -6.03 -8.74 -31.09
CA GLN A 3 -6.93 -9.17 -30.00
C GLN A 3 -6.23 -10.05 -28.94
N LYS A 4 -5.18 -10.79 -29.34
CA LYS A 4 -4.46 -11.70 -28.45
C LYS A 4 -3.45 -10.97 -27.56
N ASP A 5 -2.91 -9.85 -28.03
CA ASP A 5 -1.94 -9.04 -27.30
C ASP A 5 -2.61 -8.11 -26.27
N MET A 6 -3.86 -7.70 -26.51
CA MET A 6 -4.63 -6.93 -25.53
C MET A 6 -5.06 -7.76 -24.32
N ASN A 7 -5.37 -9.05 -24.50
CA ASN A 7 -5.70 -9.94 -23.39
C ASN A 7 -4.51 -10.26 -22.47
N VAL A 8 -3.28 -10.11 -22.95
CA VAL A 8 -2.06 -10.25 -22.15
C VAL A 8 -1.84 -9.01 -21.26
N LEU A 9 -2.25 -7.83 -21.74
CA LEU A 9 -2.15 -6.56 -20.99
C LEU A 9 -3.19 -6.43 -19.85
N PHE A 10 -4.32 -7.16 -19.94
CA PHE A 10 -5.41 -7.14 -18.98
C PHE A 10 -5.64 -8.46 -18.26
N SER A 11 -4.69 -9.41 -18.35
CA SER A 11 -4.80 -10.68 -17.63
C SER A 11 -4.73 -10.46 -16.11
N HIS A 12 -5.47 -11.25 -15.34
CA HIS A 12 -5.51 -11.25 -13.86
C HIS A 12 -4.13 -11.35 -13.16
N LYS A 13 -3.07 -11.67 -13.90
CA LYS A 13 -1.68 -11.63 -13.44
C LYS A 13 -1.16 -10.21 -13.11
N SER A 14 -1.87 -9.15 -13.52
CA SER A 14 -1.47 -7.75 -13.30
C SER A 14 -1.75 -7.25 -11.88
N ASP A 15 -2.46 -7.98 -11.03
CA ASP A 15 -2.73 -7.60 -9.64
C ASP A 15 -1.78 -8.24 -8.62
N GLU A 16 -1.01 -9.25 -9.02
CA GLU A 16 -0.09 -9.97 -8.12
C GLU A 16 1.30 -9.31 -8.07
N TRP A 17 1.38 -8.22 -7.35
CA TRP A 17 2.61 -7.47 -7.12
C TRP A 17 3.15 -7.74 -5.72
N SER A 18 3.72 -8.93 -5.47
CA SER A 18 4.28 -9.30 -4.15
C SER A 18 5.37 -8.33 -3.72
N THR A 19 5.19 -7.72 -2.56
CA THR A 19 6.13 -6.74 -2.00
C THR A 19 7.55 -7.32 -1.92
N PRO A 20 8.57 -6.63 -2.48
CA PRO A 20 9.96 -7.03 -2.31
C PRO A 20 10.31 -7.07 -0.82
N GLN A 21 10.96 -8.16 -0.38
CA GLN A 21 11.22 -8.38 1.04
C GLN A 21 12.08 -7.25 1.65
N HIS A 22 13.07 -6.76 0.93
CA HIS A 22 13.94 -5.67 1.41
C HIS A 22 13.18 -4.35 1.65
N ILE A 23 12.12 -4.07 0.89
CA ILE A 23 11.25 -2.89 1.11
C ILE A 23 10.43 -3.09 2.39
N PHE A 24 9.82 -4.26 2.54
CA PHE A 24 9.08 -4.58 3.76
C PHE A 24 9.98 -4.51 5.00
N ASP A 25 11.13 -5.16 4.99
CA ASP A 25 12.05 -5.21 6.12
C ASP A 25 12.50 -3.81 6.55
N LYS A 26 12.80 -2.94 5.58
CA LYS A 26 13.19 -1.55 5.85
C LYS A 26 12.07 -0.76 6.52
N LEU A 27 10.83 -0.95 6.09
CA LEU A 27 9.67 -0.32 6.72
C LEU A 27 9.39 -0.95 8.08
N ASN A 28 9.48 -2.27 8.20
CA ASN A 28 9.18 -3.00 9.43
C ASN A 28 10.15 -2.66 10.59
N GLN A 29 11.40 -2.32 10.27
CA GLN A 29 12.35 -1.82 11.28
C GLN A 29 11.86 -0.52 11.96
N LYS A 30 11.11 0.30 11.22
CA LYS A 30 10.56 1.56 11.74
C LYS A 30 9.20 1.39 12.43
N TYR A 31 8.33 0.57 11.84
CA TYR A 31 6.91 0.54 12.21
C TYR A 31 6.53 -0.64 13.11
N ASN A 32 7.26 -1.77 13.07
CA ASN A 32 6.91 -3.03 13.75
C ASN A 32 5.48 -3.47 13.41
N PHE A 33 5.23 -3.77 12.16
CA PHE A 33 3.89 -4.12 11.66
C PHE A 33 3.28 -5.32 12.37
N THR A 34 1.99 -5.22 12.67
CA THR A 34 1.22 -6.24 13.39
C THR A 34 0.17 -6.91 12.51
N LEU A 35 -0.24 -6.27 11.39
CA LEU A 35 -1.29 -6.77 10.51
C LEU A 35 -0.95 -6.55 9.03
N ASP A 36 -1.15 -7.60 8.21
CA ASP A 36 -1.17 -7.57 6.74
C ASP A 36 -2.56 -7.98 6.24
N PRO A 37 -3.48 -7.02 5.98
CA PRO A 37 -4.86 -7.35 5.64
C PRO A 37 -5.08 -7.70 4.15
N ALA A 38 -4.06 -7.59 3.31
CA ALA A 38 -4.12 -7.85 1.87
C ALA A 38 -3.11 -8.92 1.42
N SER A 39 -2.92 -9.95 2.24
CA SER A 39 -2.01 -11.05 1.96
C SER A 39 -2.55 -11.99 0.87
N ASP A 40 -1.64 -12.58 0.10
CA ASP A 40 -1.95 -13.70 -0.79
C ASP A 40 -2.02 -15.06 -0.08
N GLY A 41 -1.69 -15.09 1.22
CA GLY A 41 -1.67 -16.30 2.04
C GLY A 41 -0.39 -17.14 1.93
N VAL A 42 0.51 -16.80 1.01
CA VAL A 42 1.81 -17.46 0.80
C VAL A 42 2.95 -16.56 1.25
N ASN A 43 2.91 -15.29 0.87
CA ASN A 43 3.91 -14.27 1.19
C ASN A 43 3.39 -13.27 2.23
N ASN A 44 2.64 -13.73 3.21
CA ASN A 44 2.15 -12.88 4.28
C ASN A 44 3.31 -12.19 5.00
N LYS A 45 3.17 -10.89 5.17
CA LYS A 45 4.21 -10.03 5.77
C LYS A 45 4.13 -9.99 7.29
N CYS A 46 2.97 -10.28 7.86
CA CYS A 46 2.73 -10.34 9.29
C CYS A 46 2.13 -11.70 9.70
N ALA A 47 2.36 -12.10 10.96
CA ALA A 47 1.73 -13.31 11.51
C ALA A 47 0.20 -13.19 11.47
N LYS A 48 -0.34 -12.03 11.89
CA LYS A 48 -1.75 -11.68 11.70
C LYS A 48 -1.95 -11.13 10.29
N HIS A 49 -2.75 -11.82 9.49
CA HIS A 49 -3.03 -11.42 8.12
C HIS A 49 -4.42 -11.86 7.69
N TYR A 50 -4.94 -11.20 6.66
CA TYR A 50 -6.16 -11.58 5.97
C TYR A 50 -5.87 -11.82 4.49
N THR A 51 -6.62 -12.76 3.90
CA THR A 51 -6.54 -13.13 2.49
C THR A 51 -7.84 -12.75 1.76
N ILE A 52 -7.91 -13.01 0.46
CA ILE A 52 -9.16 -12.86 -0.29
C ILE A 52 -10.31 -13.63 0.36
N GLN A 53 -10.06 -14.85 0.84
CA GLN A 53 -11.07 -15.72 1.47
C GLN A 53 -11.54 -15.15 2.81
N THR A 54 -10.67 -14.54 3.57
CA THR A 54 -10.98 -13.97 4.88
C THR A 54 -11.32 -12.50 4.85
N ASN A 55 -11.25 -11.85 3.69
CA ASN A 55 -11.70 -10.49 3.40
C ASN A 55 -11.20 -9.41 4.38
N GLY A 56 -9.96 -8.98 4.23
CA GLY A 56 -9.36 -7.96 5.09
C GLY A 56 -10.10 -6.61 5.13
N LEU A 57 -10.86 -6.27 4.09
CA LEU A 57 -11.70 -5.06 4.08
C LEU A 57 -12.88 -5.15 5.04
N GLY A 58 -13.36 -6.36 5.36
CA GLY A 58 -14.51 -6.60 6.23
C GLY A 58 -14.17 -6.60 7.73
N HIS A 59 -12.89 -6.54 8.10
CA HIS A 59 -12.44 -6.56 9.49
C HIS A 59 -12.03 -5.18 9.99
N SER A 60 -12.12 -4.96 11.30
CA SER A 60 -11.52 -3.79 11.94
C SER A 60 -10.00 -3.97 12.05
N TRP A 61 -9.28 -2.87 11.85
CA TRP A 61 -7.82 -2.80 12.06
C TRP A 61 -7.47 -1.99 13.31
N HIS A 62 -8.45 -1.76 14.17
CA HIS A 62 -8.26 -0.94 15.37
C HIS A 62 -7.12 -1.47 16.26
N GLY A 63 -6.24 -0.58 16.67
CA GLY A 63 -5.09 -0.89 17.52
C GLY A 63 -3.90 -1.51 16.79
N GLU A 64 -3.99 -1.72 15.47
CA GLU A 64 -2.93 -2.35 14.68
C GLU A 64 -2.00 -1.32 14.04
N THR A 65 -0.78 -1.76 13.79
CA THR A 65 0.15 -1.11 12.85
C THR A 65 0.18 -1.93 11.58
N VAL A 66 -0.45 -1.39 10.55
CA VAL A 66 -0.84 -2.13 9.33
C VAL A 66 0.11 -1.86 8.19
N PHE A 67 0.57 -2.93 7.54
CA PHE A 67 1.23 -2.85 6.23
C PHE A 67 0.29 -3.34 5.14
N ILE A 68 0.15 -2.60 4.06
CA ILE A 68 -0.69 -2.98 2.93
C ILE A 68 0.02 -2.75 1.61
N ASN A 69 0.06 -3.80 0.79
CA ASN A 69 0.26 -3.72 -0.66
C ASN A 69 -1.00 -4.29 -1.31
N PRO A 70 -2.01 -3.45 -1.62
CA PRO A 70 -3.31 -3.93 -2.06
C PRO A 70 -3.28 -4.41 -3.52
N PRO A 71 -4.28 -5.21 -3.94
CA PRO A 71 -4.50 -5.44 -5.36
C PRO A 71 -4.83 -4.11 -6.06
N TYR A 72 -4.05 -3.75 -7.09
CA TYR A 72 -4.10 -2.40 -7.67
C TYR A 72 -5.37 -2.11 -8.49
N SER A 73 -6.12 -3.15 -8.88
CA SER A 73 -7.48 -3.00 -9.44
C SER A 73 -8.50 -2.48 -8.44
N LYS A 74 -8.24 -2.60 -7.13
CA LYS A 74 -9.12 -2.19 -6.03
C LYS A 74 -8.49 -1.14 -5.11
N THR A 75 -7.54 -0.37 -5.61
CA THR A 75 -6.79 0.61 -4.82
C THR A 75 -7.71 1.60 -4.10
N TYR A 76 -8.77 2.07 -4.75
CA TYR A 76 -9.73 3.01 -4.14
C TYR A 76 -10.33 2.44 -2.84
N ASP A 77 -10.83 1.21 -2.87
CA ASP A 77 -11.48 0.59 -1.70
C ASP A 77 -10.50 0.41 -0.54
N TRP A 78 -9.27 -0.01 -0.83
CA TRP A 78 -8.24 -0.23 0.17
C TRP A 78 -7.72 1.07 0.78
N VAL A 79 -7.52 2.11 -0.02
CA VAL A 79 -7.09 3.43 0.48
C VAL A 79 -8.19 4.08 1.29
N SER A 80 -9.44 4.01 0.84
CA SER A 80 -10.62 4.49 1.59
C SER A 80 -10.74 3.78 2.93
N LYS A 81 -10.59 2.46 2.96
CA LYS A 81 -10.61 1.67 4.21
C LYS A 81 -9.50 2.11 5.16
N ALA A 82 -8.27 2.24 4.68
CA ALA A 82 -7.13 2.69 5.48
C ALA A 82 -7.40 4.07 6.11
N TYR A 83 -7.88 5.01 5.32
CA TYR A 83 -8.24 6.35 5.77
C TYR A 83 -9.28 6.32 6.90
N HIS A 84 -10.35 5.56 6.75
CA HIS A 84 -11.40 5.46 7.76
C HIS A 84 -10.97 4.72 9.03
N GLU A 85 -10.16 3.68 8.93
CA GLU A 85 -9.62 3.00 10.11
C GLU A 85 -8.71 3.93 10.94
N VAL A 86 -7.89 4.74 10.26
CA VAL A 86 -7.01 5.71 10.91
C VAL A 86 -7.81 6.86 11.52
N SER A 87 -8.87 7.34 10.86
CA SER A 87 -9.71 8.44 11.36
C SER A 87 -10.38 8.13 12.68
N SER A 88 -10.65 6.85 12.97
CA SER A 88 -11.21 6.41 14.26
C SER A 88 -10.19 6.41 15.41
N GLY A 89 -8.91 6.67 15.11
CA GLY A 89 -7.80 6.69 16.07
C GLY A 89 -7.20 5.30 16.36
N ASN A 90 -6.04 5.30 16.98
CA ASN A 90 -5.34 4.10 17.44
C ASN A 90 -4.86 3.11 16.36
N THR A 91 -4.91 3.49 15.09
CA THR A 91 -4.44 2.69 13.96
C THR A 91 -3.43 3.49 13.16
N THR A 92 -2.34 2.84 12.76
CA THR A 92 -1.38 3.38 11.79
C THR A 92 -1.39 2.48 10.57
N VAL A 93 -1.48 3.05 9.37
CA VAL A 93 -1.46 2.29 8.12
C VAL A 93 -0.37 2.80 7.20
N VAL A 94 0.47 1.90 6.73
CA VAL A 94 1.53 2.16 5.75
C VAL A 94 1.23 1.37 4.49
N MET A 95 1.04 2.07 3.38
CA MET A 95 0.65 1.47 2.10
C MET A 95 1.74 1.60 1.06
N LEU A 96 2.07 0.50 0.39
CA LEU A 96 2.84 0.50 -0.85
C LEU A 96 1.86 0.62 -2.02
N LEU A 97 1.95 1.71 -2.76
CA LEU A 97 1.01 2.05 -3.84
C LEU A 97 1.74 2.44 -5.12
N PRO A 98 1.11 2.26 -6.30
CA PRO A 98 1.60 2.90 -7.51
C PRO A 98 1.48 4.42 -7.37
N ALA A 99 2.53 5.16 -7.77
CA ALA A 99 2.54 6.62 -7.67
C ALA A 99 1.69 7.27 -8.77
N ARG A 100 0.39 7.04 -8.71
CA ARG A 100 -0.62 7.58 -9.65
C ARG A 100 -1.30 8.80 -9.05
N THR A 101 -0.64 9.93 -9.14
CA THR A 101 -1.02 11.19 -8.50
C THR A 101 -2.20 11.92 -9.17
N ASP A 102 -2.68 11.43 -10.30
CA ASP A 102 -3.85 11.93 -11.04
C ASP A 102 -5.15 11.20 -10.69
N THR A 103 -5.10 10.18 -9.83
CA THR A 103 -6.25 9.35 -9.50
C THR A 103 -7.16 9.97 -8.44
N LYS A 104 -8.46 9.59 -8.48
CA LYS A 104 -9.45 10.02 -7.51
C LYS A 104 -9.04 9.66 -6.08
N TRP A 105 -8.60 8.41 -5.84
CA TRP A 105 -8.20 7.95 -4.51
C TRP A 105 -6.98 8.71 -3.96
N PHE A 106 -6.06 9.15 -4.84
CA PHE A 106 -4.93 9.94 -4.40
C PHE A 106 -5.40 11.30 -3.88
N HIS A 107 -6.24 11.99 -4.65
CA HIS A 107 -6.74 13.34 -4.30
C HIS A 107 -7.73 13.33 -3.14
N GLU A 108 -8.56 12.30 -3.00
CA GLU A 108 -9.51 12.22 -1.89
C GLU A 108 -8.87 11.88 -0.54
N PHE A 109 -7.87 10.98 -0.53
CA PHE A 109 -7.36 10.43 0.72
C PHE A 109 -5.88 10.71 0.97
N CYS A 110 -5.03 10.70 -0.06
CA CYS A 110 -3.58 10.80 0.12
C CYS A 110 -3.07 12.24 0.23
N THR A 111 -3.92 13.23 0.03
CA THR A 111 -3.60 14.66 0.17
C THR A 111 -4.15 15.26 1.47
N ASP A 112 -4.81 14.48 2.31
CA ASP A 112 -5.36 14.96 3.59
C ASP A 112 -4.23 15.37 4.55
N PRO A 113 -4.14 16.66 4.95
CA PRO A 113 -3.04 17.14 5.78
C PRO A 113 -3.14 16.71 7.25
N ILE A 114 -4.26 16.10 7.65
CA ILE A 114 -4.50 15.68 9.03
C ILE A 114 -4.10 14.22 9.22
N LEU A 115 -4.57 13.33 8.35
CA LEU A 115 -4.36 11.88 8.50
C LEU A 115 -3.19 11.33 7.69
N VAL A 116 -2.70 12.05 6.67
CA VAL A 116 -1.51 11.66 5.92
C VAL A 116 -0.27 12.25 6.58
N LYS A 117 0.50 11.41 7.23
CA LYS A 117 1.74 11.84 7.88
C LYS A 117 2.88 12.03 6.89
N SER A 118 2.98 11.16 5.89
CA SER A 118 3.99 11.28 4.83
C SER A 118 3.59 10.57 3.55
N VAL A 119 4.09 11.10 2.42
CA VAL A 119 4.12 10.41 1.14
C VAL A 119 5.59 10.32 0.71
N THR A 120 6.11 9.11 0.61
CA THR A 120 7.50 8.83 0.26
C THR A 120 7.57 8.23 -1.15
N PHE A 121 8.19 8.93 -2.09
CA PHE A 121 8.41 8.41 -3.45
C PHE A 121 9.65 7.53 -3.50
N ILE A 122 9.51 6.34 -4.10
CA ILE A 122 10.62 5.39 -4.25
C ILE A 122 11.40 5.75 -5.52
N LYS A 123 12.70 5.99 -5.37
CA LYS A 123 13.58 6.25 -6.51
C LYS A 123 13.80 4.96 -7.31
N GLY A 124 13.52 5.02 -8.61
CA GLY A 124 13.59 3.87 -9.52
C GLY A 124 12.33 2.99 -9.47
N ARG A 125 12.30 1.97 -10.32
CA ARG A 125 11.19 1.03 -10.43
C ARG A 125 11.42 -0.19 -9.54
N LEU A 126 10.40 -0.58 -8.77
CA LEU A 126 10.46 -1.80 -7.98
C LEU A 126 10.42 -3.04 -8.88
N LYS A 127 11.18 -4.05 -8.50
CA LYS A 127 11.04 -5.41 -9.03
C LYS A 127 10.26 -6.22 -7.99
N PHE A 128 8.97 -6.34 -8.21
CA PHE A 128 8.10 -7.11 -7.32
C PHE A 128 8.43 -8.60 -7.37
N GLY A 129 8.15 -9.32 -6.29
CA GLY A 129 8.38 -10.76 -6.19
C GLY A 129 7.66 -11.53 -7.29
N GLY A 130 8.31 -12.54 -7.84
CA GLY A 130 7.79 -13.35 -8.95
C GLY A 130 7.81 -12.68 -10.33
N GLN A 131 8.20 -11.41 -10.44
CA GLN A 131 8.28 -10.71 -11.71
C GLN A 131 9.68 -10.80 -12.32
N LYS A 132 9.75 -11.01 -13.65
CA LYS A 132 11.01 -11.04 -14.41
C LYS A 132 11.62 -9.65 -14.53
N ASN A 133 10.80 -8.65 -14.76
CA ASN A 133 11.20 -7.26 -15.00
C ASN A 133 10.73 -6.33 -13.87
N SER A 134 11.32 -5.13 -13.83
CA SER A 134 10.82 -4.04 -12.97
C SER A 134 9.41 -3.61 -13.37
N ALA A 135 8.66 -3.09 -12.40
CA ALA A 135 7.30 -2.62 -12.63
C ALA A 135 7.23 -1.52 -13.70
N PRO A 136 6.17 -1.50 -14.53
CA PRO A 136 5.98 -0.47 -15.54
C PRO A 136 5.51 0.88 -14.96
N PHE A 137 5.40 1.01 -13.65
CA PHE A 137 4.95 2.20 -12.93
C PHE A 137 5.90 2.54 -11.78
N PRO A 138 5.98 3.83 -11.38
CA PRO A 138 6.66 4.22 -10.14
C PRO A 138 5.84 3.82 -8.91
N SER A 139 6.50 3.70 -7.77
CA SER A 139 5.88 3.35 -6.50
C SER A 139 6.09 4.43 -5.45
N MET A 140 5.17 4.48 -4.50
CA MET A 140 5.24 5.36 -3.35
C MET A 140 4.78 4.64 -2.08
N ILE A 141 5.20 5.15 -0.94
CA ILE A 141 4.71 4.75 0.38
C ILE A 141 3.86 5.88 0.94
N VAL A 142 2.64 5.58 1.32
CA VAL A 142 1.75 6.51 2.03
C VAL A 142 1.59 6.05 3.47
N GLU A 143 1.90 6.94 4.41
CA GLU A 143 1.70 6.71 5.84
C GLU A 143 0.48 7.48 6.32
N PHE A 144 -0.55 6.75 6.74
CA PHE A 144 -1.72 7.29 7.43
C PHE A 144 -1.56 7.08 8.93
N CYS A 145 -1.74 8.14 9.70
CA CYS A 145 -1.65 8.10 11.16
C CYS A 145 -2.49 9.22 11.76
N HIS A 146 -3.34 8.88 12.73
CA HIS A 146 -4.07 9.91 13.47
C HIS A 146 -3.09 10.75 14.30
N PRO A 147 -3.06 12.08 14.15
CA PRO A 147 -2.12 12.91 14.87
C PRO A 147 -2.47 12.97 16.35
N LYS A 148 -1.48 12.71 17.21
CA LYS A 148 -1.58 13.02 18.65
C LYS A 148 -1.52 14.53 18.90
N LYS A 149 -0.98 15.30 17.94
CA LYS A 149 -1.00 16.77 17.81
C LYS A 149 -1.23 17.10 16.34
N PRO A 150 -1.96 18.19 15.98
CA PRO A 150 -2.12 18.56 14.59
C PRO A 150 -0.75 18.70 13.92
N PRO A 151 -0.51 18.02 12.80
CA PRO A 151 0.76 18.13 12.10
C PRO A 151 0.88 19.49 11.45
N ALA A 152 2.12 19.98 11.35
CA ALA A 152 2.51 20.81 10.23
C ALA A 152 2.27 20.00 8.94
N LEU A 153 2.31 20.57 7.78
CA LEU A 153 2.03 19.92 6.49
C LEU A 153 2.67 18.53 6.33
N PRO A 154 2.04 17.61 5.57
CA PRO A 154 2.61 16.29 5.24
C PRO A 154 4.00 16.45 4.62
N ILE A 155 4.96 15.70 5.11
CA ILE A 155 6.32 15.73 4.57
C ILE A 155 6.39 14.79 3.37
N MET A 156 6.75 15.34 2.21
CA MET A 156 7.07 14.53 1.03
C MET A 156 8.53 14.10 1.09
N LEU A 157 8.76 12.80 1.04
CA LEU A 157 10.06 12.19 1.16
C LEU A 157 10.38 11.31 -0.05
N THR A 158 11.66 10.98 -0.20
CA THR A 158 12.12 9.99 -1.18
C THR A 158 12.89 8.88 -0.49
N MET A 159 12.82 7.67 -1.00
CA MET A 159 13.66 6.56 -0.55
C MET A 159 14.28 5.84 -1.74
N SER A 160 15.50 5.30 -1.55
CA SER A 160 16.16 4.48 -2.56
C SER A 160 15.55 3.09 -2.61
N ASN A 161 15.46 2.54 -3.82
CA ASN A 161 15.09 1.14 -4.08
C ASN A 161 16.24 0.14 -3.80
N LYS A 162 17.41 0.64 -3.38
CA LYS A 162 18.59 -0.19 -3.07
C LYS A 162 18.69 -0.47 -1.58
#